data_321252f533e878f6125f2186aefdfb77
#
_entry.id   321252f533e878f6125f2186aefdfb77
#
_cell.length_a   1.000
_cell.length_b   1.000
_cell.length_c   1.000
_cell.angle_alpha   90.00
_cell.angle_beta   90.00
_cell.angle_gamma   90.00
#
_symmetry.space_group_name_H-M   'P 1'
#
loop_
_entity.id
_entity.type
_entity.pdbx_description
1 polymer ?
#
loop_
_entity_poly.entity_id
_entity_poly.type
_entity_poly.pdbx_seq_one_letter_code
_entity_poly.pdbx_strand_id
1 'polypeptide(L)'
;SWKNLDIVKVVKRREGFLMLANLVLSSFQKRMGKNVGVKPGDEMLAAINCAKENNILFTLVDRPIQVTLRRAWAKNSLWGKCKLLASMIASAFDNEEISEDEIEKLKSGNEMDSMMKELSEYLPSVKEVLIDERDRYLASHIWESEGNTIVAVLGAGHLPGVKAYLEKLANGIMISDTSDI
;
A
#
# COMPACT_ATOMS: atom_id res chain seq x y z
N SER A 1 2.32 -3.03 -24.51
CA SER A 1 1.46 -2.89 -25.72
C SER A 1 0.09 -3.48 -25.42
N TRP A 2 -0.93 -2.65 -25.33
CA TRP A 2 -2.34 -2.98 -25.00
C TRP A 2 -3.07 -3.73 -26.14
N LYS A 3 -2.43 -3.89 -27.28
CA LYS A 3 -3.07 -4.40 -28.52
C LYS A 3 -3.34 -5.90 -28.58
N ASN A 4 -2.85 -6.69 -27.60
CA ASN A 4 -3.00 -8.17 -27.61
C ASN A 4 -3.57 -8.71 -26.28
N LEU A 5 -4.39 -7.96 -25.58
CA LEU A 5 -5.10 -8.45 -24.39
C LEU A 5 -6.25 -9.35 -24.84
N ASP A 6 -6.07 -10.65 -24.65
CA ASP A 6 -7.12 -11.63 -24.80
C ASP A 6 -8.05 -11.53 -23.58
N ILE A 7 -9.09 -10.68 -23.71
CA ILE A 7 -10.05 -10.37 -22.64
C ILE A 7 -10.68 -11.64 -22.08
N VAL A 8 -10.87 -12.66 -22.89
CA VAL A 8 -11.45 -13.94 -22.47
C VAL A 8 -10.51 -14.69 -21.55
N LYS A 9 -9.20 -14.65 -21.81
CA LYS A 9 -8.19 -15.26 -20.91
C LYS A 9 -8.06 -14.51 -19.59
N VAL A 10 -8.11 -13.16 -19.62
CA VAL A 10 -8.07 -12.30 -18.43
C VAL A 10 -9.25 -12.58 -17.51
N VAL A 11 -10.47 -12.69 -18.06
CA VAL A 11 -11.68 -13.01 -17.28
C VAL A 11 -11.62 -14.44 -16.71
N LYS A 12 -11.20 -15.44 -17.50
CA LYS A 12 -11.06 -16.83 -17.05
C LYS A 12 -10.01 -17.02 -15.97
N ARG A 13 -8.92 -16.25 -15.98
CA ARG A 13 -7.82 -16.35 -14.99
C ARG A 13 -8.06 -15.55 -13.71
N ARG A 14 -9.21 -14.93 -13.52
CA ARG A 14 -9.50 -14.05 -12.38
C ARG A 14 -8.54 -12.85 -12.28
N GLU A 15 -7.92 -12.46 -13.39
CA GLU A 15 -6.96 -11.34 -13.45
C GLU A 15 -7.66 -9.99 -13.67
N GLY A 16 -8.96 -9.99 -13.95
CA GLY A 16 -9.74 -8.77 -14.19
C GLY A 16 -9.71 -7.80 -13.01
N PHE A 17 -9.78 -8.33 -11.78
CA PHE A 17 -9.64 -7.51 -10.58
C PHE A 17 -8.26 -6.83 -10.50
N LEU A 18 -7.18 -7.56 -10.74
CA LEU A 18 -5.83 -7.00 -10.71
C LEU A 18 -5.63 -5.94 -11.80
N MET A 19 -6.21 -6.15 -12.97
CA MET A 19 -6.14 -5.19 -14.07
C MET A 19 -6.92 -3.91 -13.72
N LEU A 20 -8.12 -4.03 -13.15
CA LEU A 20 -8.91 -2.90 -12.70
C LEU A 20 -8.21 -2.15 -11.54
N ALA A 21 -7.66 -2.87 -10.56
CA ALA A 21 -6.91 -2.29 -9.46
C ALA A 21 -5.69 -1.50 -9.95
N ASN A 22 -4.94 -2.06 -10.90
CA ASN A 22 -3.81 -1.35 -11.51
C ASN A 22 -4.25 -0.09 -12.26
N LEU A 23 -5.40 -0.13 -12.94
CA LEU A 23 -5.94 1.02 -13.65
C LEU A 23 -6.32 2.15 -12.68
N VAL A 24 -7.04 1.81 -11.60
CA VAL A 24 -7.44 2.76 -10.57
C VAL A 24 -6.20 3.36 -9.88
N LEU A 25 -5.25 2.51 -9.49
CA LEU A 25 -4.01 2.96 -8.85
C LEU A 25 -3.21 3.88 -9.78
N SER A 26 -3.08 3.54 -11.06
CA SER A 26 -2.38 4.37 -12.05
C SER A 26 -3.10 5.71 -12.27
N SER A 27 -4.42 5.73 -12.28
CA SER A 27 -5.21 6.95 -12.41
C SER A 27 -5.07 7.84 -11.19
N PHE A 28 -5.08 7.25 -9.98
CA PHE A 28 -4.84 7.96 -8.73
C PHE A 28 -3.44 8.55 -8.68
N GLN A 29 -2.40 7.77 -8.99
CA GLN A 29 -1.03 8.24 -9.05
C GLN A 29 -0.84 9.39 -10.05
N LYS A 30 -1.51 9.31 -11.21
CA LYS A 30 -1.45 10.37 -12.22
C LYS A 30 -2.12 11.65 -11.75
N ARG A 31 -3.23 11.56 -11.00
CA ARG A 31 -3.91 12.71 -10.41
C ARG A 31 -3.04 13.36 -9.33
N MET A 32 -2.50 12.58 -8.41
CA MET A 32 -1.59 13.06 -7.36
C MET A 32 -0.36 13.75 -7.94
N GLY A 33 0.29 13.16 -8.95
CA GLY A 33 1.50 13.72 -9.56
C GLY A 33 1.28 15.03 -10.30
N LYS A 34 0.07 15.34 -10.77
CA LYS A 34 -0.24 16.61 -11.43
C LYS A 34 -0.31 17.79 -10.47
N ASN A 35 -0.81 17.57 -9.25
CA ASN A 35 -1.14 18.64 -8.32
C ASN A 35 0.01 18.98 -7.35
N VAL A 36 0.91 18.03 -7.07
CA VAL A 36 1.96 18.21 -6.05
C VAL A 36 3.36 18.33 -6.67
N GLY A 37 3.48 18.16 -7.98
CA GLY A 37 4.79 18.22 -8.68
C GLY A 37 5.76 17.08 -8.31
N VAL A 38 5.36 16.18 -7.40
CA VAL A 38 6.13 15.02 -6.92
C VAL A 38 5.36 13.75 -7.26
N LYS A 39 6.02 12.80 -7.88
CA LYS A 39 5.39 11.52 -8.20
C LYS A 39 5.44 10.59 -6.98
N PRO A 40 4.38 9.83 -6.70
CA PRO A 40 4.43 8.77 -5.69
C PRO A 40 5.61 7.83 -5.96
N GLY A 41 6.45 7.63 -4.96
CA GLY A 41 7.67 6.83 -5.06
C GLY A 41 8.97 7.64 -5.27
N ASP A 42 8.89 8.95 -5.54
CA ASP A 42 10.07 9.80 -5.67
C ASP A 42 10.85 9.85 -4.34
N GLU A 43 10.17 9.77 -3.20
CA GLU A 43 10.77 9.67 -1.87
C GLU A 43 11.61 8.38 -1.71
N MET A 44 11.11 7.26 -2.22
CA MET A 44 11.84 5.99 -2.20
C MET A 44 13.03 6.04 -3.15
N LEU A 45 12.85 6.63 -4.32
CA LEU A 45 13.93 6.79 -5.29
C LEU A 45 15.03 7.69 -4.75
N ALA A 46 14.68 8.80 -4.08
CA ALA A 46 15.63 9.69 -3.43
C ALA A 46 16.44 8.96 -2.34
N ALA A 47 15.78 8.16 -1.50
CA ALA A 47 16.45 7.35 -0.49
C ALA A 47 17.43 6.35 -1.11
N ILE A 48 17.03 5.63 -2.17
CA ILE A 48 17.88 4.69 -2.89
C ILE A 48 19.10 5.40 -3.51
N ASN A 49 18.89 6.55 -4.14
CA ASN A 49 19.99 7.31 -4.75
C ASN A 49 20.98 7.80 -3.69
N CYS A 50 20.48 8.35 -2.57
CA CYS A 50 21.31 8.75 -1.45
C CYS A 50 22.13 7.59 -0.89
N ALA A 51 21.52 6.41 -0.73
CA ALA A 51 22.23 5.21 -0.28
C ALA A 51 23.36 4.81 -1.26
N LYS A 52 23.07 4.81 -2.57
CA LYS A 52 24.08 4.50 -3.60
C LYS A 52 25.24 5.50 -3.62
N GLU A 53 24.96 6.78 -3.55
CA GLU A 53 25.97 7.85 -3.55
C GLU A 53 26.90 7.76 -2.33
N ASN A 54 26.39 7.27 -1.20
CA ASN A 54 27.16 7.14 0.04
C ASN A 54 27.65 5.70 0.30
N ASN A 55 27.54 4.78 -0.67
CA ASN A 55 27.91 3.36 -0.55
C ASN A 55 27.24 2.66 0.65
N ILE A 56 26.00 3.02 0.96
CA ILE A 56 25.18 2.39 1.99
C ILE A 56 24.42 1.24 1.37
N LEU A 57 24.47 0.06 1.98
CA LEU A 57 23.63 -1.07 1.57
C LEU A 57 22.15 -0.74 1.81
N PHE A 58 21.30 -1.14 0.88
CA PHE A 58 19.86 -0.96 1.03
C PHE A 58 19.11 -2.23 0.62
N THR A 59 17.97 -2.45 1.25
CA THR A 59 17.07 -3.59 0.98
C THR A 59 15.64 -3.09 0.82
N LEU A 60 14.91 -3.68 -0.13
CA LEU A 60 13.49 -3.42 -0.31
C LEU A 60 12.72 -4.41 0.57
N VAL A 61 12.02 -3.90 1.56
CA VAL A 61 11.38 -4.71 2.60
C VAL A 61 9.85 -4.81 2.45
N ASP A 62 9.26 -4.18 1.43
CA ASP A 62 7.83 -4.28 1.19
C ASP A 62 7.49 -5.46 0.28
N ARG A 63 6.29 -6.01 0.46
CA ARG A 63 5.82 -7.12 -0.37
C ARG A 63 5.31 -6.63 -1.73
N PRO A 64 5.35 -7.48 -2.77
CA PRO A 64 4.82 -7.12 -4.08
C PRO A 64 3.34 -6.76 -4.01
N ILE A 65 2.93 -5.65 -4.64
CA ILE A 65 1.55 -5.16 -4.63
C ILE A 65 0.54 -6.21 -5.14
N GLN A 66 0.95 -7.08 -6.07
CA GLN A 66 0.10 -8.14 -6.58
C GLN A 66 -0.30 -9.14 -5.49
N VAL A 67 0.58 -9.42 -4.54
CA VAL A 67 0.28 -10.27 -3.38
C VAL A 67 -0.76 -9.60 -2.51
N THR A 68 -0.55 -8.32 -2.18
CA THR A 68 -1.49 -7.50 -1.40
C THR A 68 -2.88 -7.49 -2.02
N LEU A 69 -2.99 -7.21 -3.31
CA LEU A 69 -4.27 -7.16 -4.02
C LEU A 69 -4.97 -8.51 -4.07
N ARG A 70 -4.23 -9.61 -4.32
CA ARG A 70 -4.80 -10.97 -4.32
C ARG A 70 -5.34 -11.35 -2.95
N ARG A 71 -4.62 -11.02 -1.88
CA ARG A 71 -5.06 -11.27 -0.50
C ARG A 71 -6.29 -10.46 -0.14
N ALA A 72 -6.30 -9.15 -0.46
CA ALA A 72 -7.47 -8.30 -0.27
C ALA A 72 -8.70 -8.86 -0.98
N TRP A 73 -8.54 -9.34 -2.20
CA TRP A 73 -9.62 -10.01 -2.93
C TRP A 73 -10.06 -11.32 -2.28
N ALA A 74 -9.09 -12.17 -1.88
CA ALA A 74 -9.37 -13.49 -1.31
C ALA A 74 -10.09 -13.39 0.04
N LYS A 75 -9.66 -12.49 0.92
CA LYS A 75 -10.24 -12.29 2.25
C LYS A 75 -11.65 -11.68 2.24
N ASN A 76 -12.05 -11.01 1.17
CA ASN A 76 -13.37 -10.42 1.10
C ASN A 76 -14.46 -11.46 0.83
N SER A 77 -15.59 -11.34 1.54
CA SER A 77 -16.82 -12.06 1.24
C SER A 77 -17.33 -11.68 -0.16
N LEU A 78 -18.30 -12.43 -0.68
CA LEU A 78 -18.91 -12.12 -1.99
C LEU A 78 -19.47 -10.69 -2.00
N TRP A 79 -20.14 -10.27 -0.93
CA TRP A 79 -20.67 -8.92 -0.78
C TRP A 79 -19.56 -7.86 -0.70
N GLY A 80 -18.48 -8.15 0.04
CA GLY A 80 -17.29 -7.29 0.10
C GLY A 80 -16.61 -7.13 -1.27
N LYS A 81 -16.55 -8.19 -2.08
CA LYS A 81 -16.06 -8.13 -3.46
C LYS A 81 -16.91 -7.23 -4.34
N CYS A 82 -18.24 -7.31 -4.21
CA CYS A 82 -19.14 -6.42 -4.95
C CYS A 82 -18.95 -4.95 -4.54
N LYS A 83 -18.85 -4.67 -3.23
CA LYS A 83 -18.56 -3.31 -2.72
C LYS A 83 -17.22 -2.79 -3.24
N LEU A 84 -16.16 -3.60 -3.18
CA LEU A 84 -14.84 -3.23 -3.64
C LEU A 84 -14.84 -2.91 -5.15
N LEU A 85 -15.47 -3.74 -5.97
CA LEU A 85 -15.61 -3.48 -7.41
C LEU A 85 -16.42 -2.21 -7.70
N ALA A 86 -17.54 -2.00 -7.00
CA ALA A 86 -18.36 -0.80 -7.15
C ALA A 86 -17.57 0.47 -6.79
N SER A 87 -16.82 0.46 -5.67
CA SER A 87 -15.96 1.58 -5.27
C SER A 87 -14.86 1.87 -6.29
N MET A 88 -14.24 0.82 -6.85
CA MET A 88 -13.20 0.96 -7.86
C MET A 88 -13.75 1.54 -9.17
N ILE A 89 -14.93 1.09 -9.59
CA ILE A 89 -15.62 1.62 -10.79
C ILE A 89 -15.97 3.10 -10.55
N ALA A 90 -16.59 3.44 -9.42
CA ALA A 90 -16.92 4.81 -9.06
C ALA A 90 -15.67 5.71 -9.09
N SER A 91 -14.58 5.28 -8.46
CA SER A 91 -13.29 6.00 -8.44
C SER A 91 -12.65 6.16 -9.82
N ALA A 92 -12.90 5.23 -10.76
CA ALA A 92 -12.38 5.33 -12.13
C ALA A 92 -13.09 6.42 -12.94
N PHE A 93 -14.37 6.69 -12.62
CA PHE A 93 -15.19 7.73 -13.26
C PHE A 93 -15.18 9.06 -12.50
N ASP A 94 -14.64 9.09 -11.30
CA ASP A 94 -14.47 10.31 -10.53
C ASP A 94 -13.34 11.15 -11.13
N ASN A 95 -13.69 12.35 -11.58
CA ASN A 95 -12.76 13.30 -12.18
C ASN A 95 -12.41 14.46 -11.23
N GLU A 96 -12.80 14.40 -9.97
CA GLU A 96 -12.47 15.43 -9.02
C GLU A 96 -10.94 15.49 -8.81
N GLU A 97 -10.38 16.68 -8.97
CA GLU A 97 -8.98 16.95 -8.69
C GLU A 97 -8.84 17.12 -7.18
N ILE A 98 -7.96 16.30 -6.57
CA ILE A 98 -7.64 16.43 -5.16
C ILE A 98 -6.84 17.73 -4.99
N SER A 99 -7.36 18.67 -4.23
CA SER A 99 -6.70 19.96 -3.98
C SER A 99 -5.47 19.82 -3.08
N GLU A 100 -4.53 20.76 -3.16
CA GLU A 100 -3.35 20.80 -2.27
C GLU A 100 -3.78 20.89 -0.79
N ASP A 101 -4.84 21.65 -0.50
CA ASP A 101 -5.39 21.79 0.85
C ASP A 101 -5.94 20.46 1.41
N GLU A 102 -6.55 19.63 0.58
CA GLU A 102 -7.02 18.30 0.98
C GLU A 102 -5.85 17.36 1.25
N ILE A 103 -4.78 17.44 0.45
CA ILE A 103 -3.57 16.66 0.69
C ILE A 103 -2.88 17.09 1.99
N GLU A 104 -2.87 18.38 2.28
CA GLU A 104 -2.25 18.90 3.51
C GLU A 104 -3.06 18.53 4.75
N LYS A 105 -4.38 18.53 4.66
CA LYS A 105 -5.27 17.99 5.70
C LYS A 105 -5.04 16.51 5.92
N LEU A 106 -4.88 15.70 4.87
CA LEU A 106 -4.57 14.27 4.98
C LEU A 106 -3.23 13.98 5.69
N LYS A 107 -2.30 14.94 5.71
CA LYS A 107 -1.06 14.83 6.48
C LYS A 107 -1.27 15.10 7.97
N SER A 108 -2.38 15.70 8.38
CA SER A 108 -2.73 15.84 9.79
C SER A 108 -3.14 14.47 10.33
N GLY A 109 -2.51 14.03 11.43
CA GLY A 109 -2.74 12.69 12.00
C GLY A 109 -4.21 12.38 12.28
N ASN A 110 -5.01 13.37 12.65
CA ASN A 110 -6.42 13.21 12.99
C ASN A 110 -7.29 12.82 11.77
N GLU A 111 -6.99 13.32 10.57
CA GLU A 111 -7.76 12.97 9.37
C GLU A 111 -7.35 11.59 8.82
N MET A 112 -6.08 11.25 8.90
CA MET A 112 -5.62 9.90 8.55
C MET A 112 -6.29 8.84 9.43
N ASP A 113 -6.38 9.08 10.74
CA ASP A 113 -7.05 8.19 11.67
C ASP A 113 -8.56 8.05 11.35
N SER A 114 -9.22 9.15 10.98
CA SER A 114 -10.62 9.16 10.57
C SER A 114 -10.83 8.32 9.29
N MET A 115 -10.00 8.51 8.28
CA MET A 115 -10.03 7.73 7.04
C MET A 115 -9.77 6.24 7.28
N MET A 116 -8.81 5.91 8.14
CA MET A 116 -8.52 4.52 8.52
C MET A 116 -9.69 3.88 9.24
N LYS A 117 -10.41 4.64 10.06
CA LYS A 117 -11.62 4.20 10.74
C LYS A 117 -12.75 3.92 9.75
N GLU A 118 -13.02 4.85 8.83
CA GLU A 118 -14.02 4.66 7.77
C GLU A 118 -13.71 3.45 6.89
N LEU A 119 -12.45 3.28 6.48
CA LEU A 119 -12.01 2.12 5.71
C LEU A 119 -12.24 0.81 6.50
N SER A 120 -11.94 0.83 7.80
CA SER A 120 -12.15 -0.31 8.71
C SER A 120 -13.62 -0.69 8.85
N GLU A 121 -14.52 0.29 8.87
CA GLU A 121 -15.97 0.06 8.96
C GLU A 121 -16.56 -0.40 7.62
N TYR A 122 -16.12 0.20 6.53
CA TYR A 122 -16.69 -0.08 5.20
C TYR A 122 -16.13 -1.36 4.56
N LEU A 123 -14.81 -1.57 4.62
CA LEU A 123 -14.11 -2.71 4.03
C LEU A 123 -13.03 -3.26 4.98
N PRO A 124 -13.40 -3.88 6.12
CA PRO A 124 -12.46 -4.31 7.15
C PRO A 124 -11.38 -5.27 6.64
N SER A 125 -11.72 -6.18 5.73
CA SER A 125 -10.75 -7.11 5.13
C SER A 125 -9.73 -6.40 4.22
N VAL A 126 -10.10 -5.27 3.63
CA VAL A 126 -9.18 -4.45 2.81
C VAL A 126 -8.21 -3.71 3.71
N LYS A 127 -8.70 -3.07 4.77
CA LYS A 127 -7.86 -2.41 5.78
C LYS A 127 -6.87 -3.39 6.41
N GLU A 128 -7.34 -4.56 6.81
CA GLU A 128 -6.50 -5.62 7.37
C GLU A 128 -5.34 -5.98 6.42
N VAL A 129 -5.63 -6.20 5.14
CA VAL A 129 -4.60 -6.63 4.17
C VAL A 129 -3.69 -5.50 3.71
N LEU A 130 -4.25 -4.30 3.48
CA LEU A 130 -3.47 -3.16 2.97
C LEU A 130 -2.62 -2.48 4.03
N ILE A 131 -3.02 -2.54 5.29
CA ILE A 131 -2.35 -1.86 6.39
C ILE A 131 -1.79 -2.87 7.39
N ASP A 132 -2.65 -3.59 8.13
CA ASP A 132 -2.21 -4.36 9.30
C ASP A 132 -1.26 -5.51 8.94
N GLU A 133 -1.53 -6.27 7.89
CA GLU A 133 -0.63 -7.31 7.41
C GLU A 133 0.68 -6.73 6.85
N ARG A 134 0.60 -5.59 6.13
CA ARG A 134 1.81 -4.94 5.59
C ARG A 134 2.66 -4.36 6.70
N ASP A 135 2.08 -3.76 7.73
CA ASP A 135 2.82 -3.24 8.88
C ASP A 135 3.60 -4.36 9.57
N ARG A 136 2.96 -5.51 9.75
CA ARG A 136 3.60 -6.71 10.30
C ARG A 136 4.74 -7.21 9.40
N TYR A 137 4.48 -7.31 8.10
CA TYR A 137 5.47 -7.74 7.12
C TYR A 137 6.68 -6.81 7.06
N LEU A 138 6.45 -5.50 6.99
CA LEU A 138 7.49 -4.47 6.98
C LEU A 138 8.32 -4.52 8.26
N ALA A 139 7.68 -4.57 9.44
CA ALA A 139 8.38 -4.63 10.71
C ALA A 139 9.26 -5.88 10.84
N SER A 140 8.78 -7.04 10.41
CA SER A 140 9.56 -8.28 10.40
C SER A 140 10.82 -8.16 9.56
N HIS A 141 10.69 -7.69 8.32
CA HIS A 141 11.83 -7.58 7.41
C HIS A 141 12.80 -6.45 7.78
N ILE A 142 12.30 -5.36 8.39
CA ILE A 142 13.16 -4.34 8.98
C ILE A 142 13.97 -4.93 10.15
N TRP A 143 13.31 -5.71 11.01
CA TRP A 143 13.97 -6.34 12.16
C TRP A 143 15.05 -7.34 11.75
N GLU A 144 14.82 -8.08 10.67
CA GLU A 144 15.75 -9.06 10.10
C GLU A 144 16.88 -8.42 9.28
N SER A 145 16.80 -7.12 8.99
CA SER A 145 17.83 -6.43 8.21
C SER A 145 19.16 -6.35 8.95
N GLU A 146 20.25 -6.52 8.21
CA GLU A 146 21.61 -6.47 8.75
C GLU A 146 22.10 -5.03 8.91
N GLY A 147 22.77 -4.75 10.02
CA GLY A 147 23.43 -3.45 10.27
C GLY A 147 23.34 -3.00 11.73
N ASN A 148 24.27 -2.15 12.13
CA ASN A 148 24.28 -1.54 13.47
C ASN A 148 23.27 -0.40 13.60
N THR A 149 22.96 0.25 12.50
CA THR A 149 21.97 1.31 12.41
C THR A 149 21.17 1.13 11.13
N ILE A 150 19.85 1.08 11.27
CA ILE A 150 18.92 0.89 10.15
C ILE A 150 18.05 2.13 10.02
N VAL A 151 18.02 2.70 8.83
CA VAL A 151 17.10 3.79 8.46
C VAL A 151 16.03 3.22 7.55
N ALA A 152 14.78 3.20 8.03
CA ALA A 152 13.64 2.74 7.26
C ALA A 152 12.86 3.94 6.70
N VAL A 153 12.65 3.95 5.38
CA VAL A 153 11.81 4.94 4.69
C VAL A 153 10.48 4.28 4.34
N LEU A 154 9.40 4.78 4.91
CA LEU A 154 8.07 4.17 4.84
C LEU A 154 7.02 5.21 4.44
N GLY A 155 5.91 4.74 3.86
CA GLY A 155 4.71 5.56 3.75
C GLY A 155 4.15 5.94 5.12
N ALA A 156 3.75 7.20 5.30
CA ALA A 156 3.32 7.75 6.59
C ALA A 156 2.22 6.92 7.28
N GLY A 157 1.29 6.35 6.49
CA GLY A 157 0.22 5.50 7.02
C GLY A 157 0.68 4.20 7.67
N HIS A 158 1.90 3.73 7.39
CA HIS A 158 2.46 2.50 7.97
C HIS A 158 3.29 2.76 9.23
N LEU A 159 3.72 4.00 9.45
CA LEU A 159 4.67 4.33 10.52
C LEU A 159 4.17 3.94 11.92
N PRO A 160 2.92 4.23 12.33
CA PRO A 160 2.44 3.86 13.66
C PRO A 160 2.41 2.34 13.89
N GLY A 161 1.92 1.59 12.90
CA GLY A 161 1.80 0.13 13.00
C GLY A 161 3.15 -0.56 12.98
N VAL A 162 4.04 -0.18 12.07
CA VAL A 162 5.42 -0.71 12.00
C VAL A 162 6.17 -0.44 13.31
N LYS A 163 6.08 0.79 13.83
CA LYS A 163 6.70 1.14 15.11
C LYS A 163 6.20 0.25 16.25
N ALA A 164 4.88 0.06 16.36
CA ALA A 164 4.30 -0.79 17.39
C ALA A 164 4.76 -2.26 17.30
N TYR A 165 4.94 -2.79 16.10
CA TYR A 165 5.48 -4.14 15.91
C TYR A 165 6.97 -4.23 16.23
N LEU A 166 7.78 -3.24 15.86
CA LEU A 166 9.20 -3.19 16.20
C LEU A 166 9.41 -3.10 17.72
N GLU A 167 8.60 -2.32 18.43
CA GLU A 167 8.62 -2.25 19.89
C GLU A 167 8.30 -3.61 20.55
N LYS A 168 7.34 -4.37 20.00
CA LYS A 168 7.05 -5.74 20.47
C LYS A 168 8.26 -6.65 20.28
N LEU A 169 8.88 -6.63 19.11
CA LEU A 169 10.07 -7.42 18.81
C LEU A 169 11.24 -7.07 19.73
N ALA A 170 11.47 -5.77 19.99
CA ALA A 170 12.49 -5.30 20.91
C ALA A 170 12.27 -5.77 22.36
N ASN A 171 11.02 -5.99 22.75
CA ASN A 171 10.64 -6.53 24.05
C ASN A 171 10.59 -8.08 24.07
N GLY A 172 11.08 -8.76 23.05
CA GLY A 172 11.09 -10.22 22.94
C GLY A 172 9.72 -10.84 22.68
N ILE A 173 8.73 -10.06 22.29
CA ILE A 173 7.40 -10.54 21.93
C ILE A 173 7.44 -10.98 20.47
N MET A 174 7.26 -12.26 20.22
CA MET A 174 7.14 -12.77 18.85
C MET A 174 5.89 -12.23 18.19
N ILE A 175 6.05 -11.66 17.00
CA ILE A 175 4.94 -11.39 16.10
C ILE A 175 4.62 -12.65 15.28
N SER A 176 3.38 -12.80 14.86
CA SER A 176 2.99 -13.96 14.06
C SER A 176 3.81 -14.05 12.77
N ASP A 177 4.13 -15.26 12.37
CA ASP A 177 4.86 -15.56 11.16
C ASP A 177 4.27 -14.82 9.95
N THR A 178 5.15 -14.32 9.09
CA THR A 178 4.79 -13.61 7.86
C THR A 178 4.92 -14.47 6.62
N SER A 179 5.31 -15.73 6.76
CA SER A 179 5.48 -16.67 5.65
C SER A 179 4.18 -16.95 4.88
N ASP A 180 3.03 -16.69 5.50
CA ASP A 180 1.70 -16.81 4.91
C ASP A 180 1.22 -15.53 4.20
N ILE A 181 2.01 -14.46 4.26
CA ILE A 181 1.70 -13.13 3.72
C ILE A 181 2.59 -12.81 2.47
#